data_1848bd1ecc7bec579b7588e29d0aef4e
#
_entry.id   1848bd1ecc7bec579b7588e29d0aef4e
#
_cell.length_a   1.000
_cell.length_b   1.000
_cell.length_c   1.000
_cell.angle_alpha   90.00
_cell.angle_beta   90.00
_cell.angle_gamma   90.00
#
_symmetry.space_group_name_H-M   'P 1'
#
loop_
_entity.id
_entity.type
_entity.pdbx_description
1 polymer ?
#
loop_
_entity_poly.entity_id
_entity_poly.type
_entity_poly.pdbx_seq_one_letter_code
_entity_poly.pdbx_strand_id
1 'polypeptide(L)'
;AEAAFRTMVKESHSQSILVSGESGAGKTETTKQIMHYLAHMGGSSDGVEHHPDQAALESARPVEQQVLESNPLLEAFGNAKTVRNDNSSRFGKFVEIQFDKKNRISGAAIRTYLLERSRIVNINDPERNFHIFYQLCDGASPDERKELRLKTAADYHYTNQSSCYTLKGVDNAEEYAATRHAMDVVGIPKHDQESVMRVVAGILHLGNVAFKGSEDADDGCELADDASRAALNDAAAVMMIDAERLAKALKTRTIVTRDGSIEKPLDAAAAANSRDSLAKTLYSRLFDWLVAKINESIGQDAESQTFIGVLDIYGFESFKTNSFEQFCINLAN
;
A
#
# COMPACT_ATOMS: atom_id res chain seq x y z
N ALA A 1 -25.44 -0.02 -9.64
CA ALA A 1 -25.60 -0.82 -8.42
C ALA A 1 -26.98 -1.50 -8.40
N GLU A 2 -28.09 -0.76 -8.49
CA GLU A 2 -29.45 -1.30 -8.40
C GLU A 2 -29.74 -2.41 -9.42
N ALA A 3 -29.45 -2.18 -10.70
CA ALA A 3 -29.65 -3.16 -11.74
C ALA A 3 -28.89 -4.46 -11.47
N ALA A 4 -27.62 -4.36 -11.07
CA ALA A 4 -26.80 -5.51 -10.73
C ALA A 4 -27.38 -6.29 -9.54
N PHE A 5 -27.79 -5.60 -8.47
CA PHE A 5 -28.43 -6.23 -7.32
C PHE A 5 -29.73 -6.95 -7.70
N ARG A 6 -30.62 -6.28 -8.43
CA ARG A 6 -31.88 -6.89 -8.89
C ARG A 6 -31.65 -8.09 -9.80
N THR A 7 -30.67 -8.02 -10.71
CA THR A 7 -30.32 -9.15 -11.59
C THR A 7 -29.78 -10.31 -10.78
N MET A 8 -28.88 -10.05 -9.83
CA MET A 8 -28.34 -11.08 -8.92
C MET A 8 -29.46 -11.80 -8.18
N VAL A 9 -30.40 -11.07 -7.59
CA VAL A 9 -31.53 -11.63 -6.85
C VAL A 9 -32.47 -12.43 -7.76
N LYS A 10 -32.76 -11.93 -8.97
CA LYS A 10 -33.72 -12.57 -9.91
C LYS A 10 -33.12 -13.83 -10.55
N GLU A 11 -31.85 -13.78 -10.89
CA GLU A 11 -31.19 -14.83 -11.68
C GLU A 11 -30.33 -15.77 -10.83
N SER A 12 -30.17 -15.44 -9.53
CA SER A 12 -29.27 -16.17 -8.60
C SER A 12 -27.85 -16.31 -9.17
N HIS A 13 -27.37 -15.26 -9.84
CA HIS A 13 -26.08 -15.25 -10.51
C HIS A 13 -25.25 -14.02 -10.09
N SER A 14 -23.97 -14.24 -9.74
CA SER A 14 -23.05 -13.17 -9.35
C SER A 14 -22.92 -12.11 -10.44
N GLN A 15 -22.71 -10.88 -10.04
CA GLN A 15 -22.59 -9.72 -10.92
C GLN A 15 -21.25 -9.03 -10.74
N SER A 16 -20.83 -8.24 -11.73
CA SER A 16 -19.64 -7.40 -11.64
C SER A 16 -19.94 -6.00 -12.16
N ILE A 17 -19.41 -5.01 -11.47
CA ILE A 17 -19.50 -3.60 -11.83
C ILE A 17 -18.07 -3.11 -12.11
N LEU A 18 -17.83 -2.71 -13.35
CA LEU A 18 -16.55 -2.08 -13.73
C LEU A 18 -16.68 -0.56 -13.66
N VAL A 19 -15.81 0.06 -12.88
CA VAL A 19 -15.70 1.53 -12.79
C VAL A 19 -14.47 1.95 -13.59
N SER A 20 -14.68 2.57 -14.74
CA SER A 20 -13.61 3.04 -15.63
C SER A 20 -13.70 4.55 -15.87
N GLY A 21 -12.60 5.16 -16.29
CA GLY A 21 -12.50 6.60 -16.56
C GLY A 21 -11.07 7.11 -16.37
N GLU A 22 -10.78 8.33 -16.81
CA GLU A 22 -9.47 8.96 -16.66
C GLU A 22 -9.08 9.16 -15.19
N SER A 23 -7.78 9.40 -14.94
CA SER A 23 -7.29 9.76 -13.60
C SER A 23 -7.97 11.05 -13.11
N GLY A 24 -8.49 11.05 -11.88
CA GLY A 24 -9.23 12.19 -11.32
C GLY A 24 -10.71 12.28 -11.71
N ALA A 25 -11.26 11.35 -12.50
CA ALA A 25 -12.67 11.36 -12.91
C ALA A 25 -13.67 10.95 -11.81
N GLY A 26 -13.22 10.71 -10.58
CA GLY A 26 -14.10 10.34 -9.45
C GLY A 26 -14.43 8.84 -9.37
N LYS A 27 -13.65 7.94 -10.00
CA LYS A 27 -13.87 6.50 -9.94
C LYS A 27 -13.97 5.95 -8.51
N THR A 28 -13.01 6.28 -7.67
CA THR A 28 -12.96 5.82 -6.28
C THR A 28 -14.16 6.34 -5.47
N GLU A 29 -14.57 7.60 -5.69
CA GLU A 29 -15.79 8.15 -5.06
C GLU A 29 -17.06 7.45 -5.56
N THR A 30 -17.14 7.16 -6.86
CA THR A 30 -18.25 6.36 -7.43
C THR A 30 -18.27 4.96 -6.82
N THR A 31 -17.12 4.33 -6.65
CA THR A 31 -17.01 3.02 -5.99
C THR A 31 -17.50 3.07 -4.54
N LYS A 32 -17.16 4.09 -3.77
CA LYS A 32 -17.69 4.30 -2.41
C LYS A 32 -19.20 4.42 -2.40
N GLN A 33 -19.78 5.20 -3.33
CA GLN A 33 -21.25 5.34 -3.45
C GLN A 33 -21.93 4.04 -3.85
N ILE A 34 -21.33 3.24 -4.75
CA ILE A 34 -21.81 1.90 -5.11
C ILE A 34 -21.84 1.00 -3.87
N MET A 35 -20.77 1.02 -3.08
CA MET A 35 -20.66 0.26 -1.84
C MET A 35 -21.76 0.66 -0.83
N HIS A 36 -21.95 1.94 -0.60
CA HIS A 36 -23.01 2.45 0.27
C HIS A 36 -24.41 2.03 -0.22
N TYR A 37 -24.64 2.07 -1.51
CA TYR A 37 -25.91 1.64 -2.08
C TYR A 37 -26.16 0.13 -1.89
N LEU A 38 -25.14 -0.71 -2.14
CA LEU A 38 -25.26 -2.15 -1.95
C LEU A 38 -25.43 -2.50 -0.46
N ALA A 39 -24.77 -1.76 0.43
CA ALA A 39 -24.96 -1.85 1.86
C ALA A 39 -26.41 -1.59 2.27
N HIS A 40 -27.03 -0.55 1.70
CA HIS A 40 -28.44 -0.23 1.97
C HIS A 40 -29.38 -1.30 1.44
N MET A 41 -29.10 -1.88 0.28
CA MET A 41 -29.96 -2.91 -0.33
C MET A 41 -29.81 -4.30 0.31
N GLY A 42 -28.59 -4.65 0.73
CA GLY A 42 -28.27 -5.94 1.38
C GLY A 42 -28.25 -5.87 2.91
N GLY A 43 -28.45 -4.70 3.49
CA GLY A 43 -28.55 -4.52 4.94
C GLY A 43 -29.91 -5.00 5.46
N SER A 44 -29.95 -5.49 6.70
CA SER A 44 -31.17 -5.98 7.32
C SER A 44 -32.20 -4.84 7.48
N SER A 45 -33.32 -4.96 6.76
CA SER A 45 -34.51 -4.14 7.00
C SER A 45 -35.33 -4.60 8.20
N ASP A 46 -34.85 -5.55 8.99
CA ASP A 46 -35.52 -5.97 10.21
C ASP A 46 -35.09 -5.09 11.35
N GLY A 47 -35.98 -4.24 11.81
CA GLY A 47 -35.83 -3.43 13.01
C GLY A 47 -35.38 -4.30 14.16
N VAL A 48 -34.17 -4.09 14.63
CA VAL A 48 -33.67 -4.71 15.86
C VAL A 48 -34.48 -4.11 16.99
N GLU A 49 -35.46 -4.86 17.49
CA GLU A 49 -35.99 -4.61 18.83
C GLU A 49 -34.82 -4.66 19.81
N HIS A 50 -34.64 -3.58 20.55
CA HIS A 50 -33.62 -3.45 21.57
C HIS A 50 -33.71 -4.58 22.59
N HIS A 51 -32.75 -5.53 22.54
CA HIS A 51 -32.44 -6.40 23.65
C HIS A 51 -31.24 -5.85 24.43
N PRO A 52 -31.23 -5.93 25.78
CA PRO A 52 -30.35 -5.14 26.64
C PRO A 52 -28.96 -5.69 26.89
N ASP A 53 -28.35 -6.37 25.94
CA ASP A 53 -26.93 -6.76 26.01
C ASP A 53 -26.09 -5.92 25.04
N GLN A 54 -25.97 -4.63 25.35
CA GLN A 54 -25.22 -3.65 24.54
C GLN A 54 -23.72 -3.95 24.41
N ALA A 55 -23.12 -4.70 25.30
CA ALA A 55 -21.68 -4.98 25.27
C ALA A 55 -21.25 -6.02 24.21
N ALA A 56 -22.16 -6.89 23.76
CA ALA A 56 -21.88 -7.89 22.72
C ALA A 56 -22.21 -7.39 21.30
N LEU A 57 -23.04 -6.34 21.16
CA LEU A 57 -23.41 -5.74 19.86
C LEU A 57 -22.41 -4.68 19.38
N GLU A 58 -21.58 -4.12 20.24
CA GLU A 58 -20.51 -3.18 19.83
C GLU A 58 -19.35 -3.86 19.08
N SER A 59 -19.30 -5.19 19.03
CA SER A 59 -18.22 -5.93 18.34
C SER A 59 -18.54 -6.30 16.87
N ALA A 60 -19.77 -6.17 16.42
CA ALA A 60 -20.17 -6.55 15.05
C ALA A 60 -20.49 -5.32 14.22
N ARG A 61 -19.44 -4.58 13.79
CA ARG A 61 -19.62 -3.53 12.78
C ARG A 61 -20.10 -4.16 11.48
N PRO A 62 -21.06 -3.54 10.75
CA PRO A 62 -21.50 -4.04 9.46
C PRO A 62 -20.32 -4.21 8.49
N VAL A 63 -20.32 -5.29 7.71
CA VAL A 63 -19.25 -5.62 6.75
C VAL A 63 -18.93 -4.46 5.81
N GLU A 64 -19.94 -3.79 5.30
CA GLU A 64 -19.81 -2.64 4.42
C GLU A 64 -19.08 -1.47 5.09
N GLN A 65 -19.34 -1.23 6.38
CA GLN A 65 -18.66 -0.18 7.13
C GLN A 65 -17.18 -0.52 7.31
N GLN A 66 -16.84 -1.77 7.60
CA GLN A 66 -15.45 -2.20 7.71
C GLN A 66 -14.68 -2.04 6.40
N VAL A 67 -15.32 -2.34 5.26
CA VAL A 67 -14.72 -2.09 3.93
C VAL A 67 -14.46 -0.60 3.71
N LEU A 68 -15.38 0.26 4.08
CA LEU A 68 -15.22 1.72 3.92
C LEU A 68 -14.17 2.29 4.87
N GLU A 69 -14.15 1.84 6.12
CA GLU A 69 -13.17 2.26 7.14
C GLU A 69 -11.75 1.77 6.86
N SER A 70 -11.58 0.73 6.02
CA SER A 70 -10.26 0.29 5.54
C SER A 70 -9.67 1.17 4.44
N ASN A 71 -10.48 2.04 3.78
CA ASN A 71 -10.01 2.86 2.66
C ASN A 71 -8.85 3.80 3.02
N PRO A 72 -8.85 4.54 4.16
CA PRO A 72 -7.72 5.40 4.51
C PRO A 72 -6.40 4.64 4.58
N LEU A 73 -6.41 3.40 5.09
CA LEU A 73 -5.23 2.55 5.13
C LEU A 73 -4.74 2.19 3.72
N LEU A 74 -5.64 1.75 2.84
CA LEU A 74 -5.30 1.42 1.46
C LEU A 74 -4.84 2.66 0.67
N GLU A 75 -5.44 3.84 0.92
CA GLU A 75 -5.06 5.10 0.28
C GLU A 75 -3.68 5.56 0.75
N ALA A 76 -3.37 5.49 2.05
CA ALA A 76 -2.04 5.85 2.56
C ALA A 76 -0.91 5.06 1.89
N PHE A 77 -1.11 3.75 1.69
CA PHE A 77 -0.08 2.86 1.15
C PHE A 77 -0.17 2.62 -0.36
N GLY A 78 -1.29 2.92 -1.00
CA GLY A 78 -1.51 2.61 -2.41
C GLY A 78 -1.80 3.81 -3.29
N ASN A 79 -2.00 5.01 -2.72
CA ASN A 79 -2.25 6.22 -3.50
C ASN A 79 -1.06 7.18 -3.44
N ALA A 80 -0.96 8.00 -4.47
CA ALA A 80 0.07 9.02 -4.58
C ALA A 80 -0.44 10.24 -5.37
N LYS A 81 0.23 11.39 -5.16
CA LYS A 81 0.05 12.52 -6.06
C LYS A 81 0.67 12.23 -7.41
N THR A 82 -0.10 12.43 -8.46
CA THR A 82 0.34 12.46 -9.86
C THR A 82 0.16 13.87 -10.43
N VAL A 83 0.66 14.08 -11.64
CA VAL A 83 0.47 15.36 -12.37
C VAL A 83 -1.02 15.72 -12.51
N ARG A 84 -1.92 14.74 -12.56
CA ARG A 84 -3.35 14.93 -12.83
C ARG A 84 -4.24 14.92 -11.59
N ASN A 85 -3.79 14.27 -10.50
CA ASN A 85 -4.61 14.08 -9.32
C ASN A 85 -3.74 13.98 -8.06
N ASP A 86 -4.10 14.75 -7.04
CA ASP A 86 -3.38 14.76 -5.76
C ASP A 86 -3.57 13.49 -4.92
N ASN A 87 -4.58 12.66 -5.23
CA ASN A 87 -4.84 11.38 -4.58
C ASN A 87 -5.22 10.30 -5.59
N SER A 88 -4.26 9.88 -6.41
CA SER A 88 -4.44 8.86 -7.45
C SER A 88 -4.13 7.47 -6.91
N SER A 89 -5.05 6.53 -7.06
CA SER A 89 -4.80 5.11 -6.77
C SER A 89 -3.76 4.56 -7.73
N ARG A 90 -2.69 3.96 -7.17
CA ARG A 90 -1.59 3.33 -7.93
C ARG A 90 -1.67 1.81 -7.88
N PHE A 91 -2.86 1.26 -7.68
CA PHE A 91 -3.20 -0.16 -7.73
C PHE A 91 -4.65 -0.32 -8.17
N GLY A 92 -4.98 -1.46 -8.77
CA GLY A 92 -6.36 -1.84 -9.04
C GLY A 92 -6.96 -2.51 -7.81
N LYS A 93 -8.21 -2.22 -7.49
CA LYS A 93 -8.96 -2.79 -6.37
C LYS A 93 -10.23 -3.46 -6.87
N PHE A 94 -10.40 -4.74 -6.54
CA PHE A 94 -11.64 -5.48 -6.70
C PHE A 94 -12.22 -5.78 -5.33
N VAL A 95 -13.39 -5.26 -5.07
CA VAL A 95 -14.14 -5.51 -3.84
C VAL A 95 -15.28 -6.48 -4.18
N GLU A 96 -15.25 -7.63 -3.56
CA GLU A 96 -16.24 -8.69 -3.69
C GLU A 96 -17.15 -8.63 -2.47
N ILE A 97 -18.42 -8.27 -2.65
CA ILE A 97 -19.44 -8.23 -1.60
C ILE A 97 -20.23 -9.52 -1.71
N GLN A 98 -20.23 -10.31 -0.65
CA GLN A 98 -20.84 -11.62 -0.58
C GLN A 98 -22.24 -11.54 0.01
N PHE A 99 -23.16 -12.35 -0.55
CA PHE A 99 -24.56 -12.38 -0.13
C PHE A 99 -24.98 -13.78 0.30
N ASP A 100 -25.77 -13.86 1.38
CA ASP A 100 -26.37 -15.08 1.87
C ASP A 100 -27.62 -15.49 1.04
N LYS A 101 -28.23 -16.60 1.40
CA LYS A 101 -29.46 -17.12 0.77
C LYS A 101 -30.67 -16.18 0.85
N LYS A 102 -30.63 -15.19 1.73
CA LYS A 102 -31.65 -14.16 1.88
C LYS A 102 -31.28 -12.83 1.22
N ASN A 103 -30.23 -12.85 0.40
CA ASN A 103 -29.65 -11.67 -0.26
C ASN A 103 -29.20 -10.56 0.72
N ARG A 104 -28.75 -10.93 1.91
CA ARG A 104 -28.13 -10.02 2.88
C ARG A 104 -26.61 -10.14 2.75
N ILE A 105 -25.91 -9.04 2.99
CA ILE A 105 -24.45 -9.04 3.02
C ILE A 105 -23.98 -9.94 4.17
N SER A 106 -23.17 -10.95 3.83
CA SER A 106 -22.63 -11.94 4.77
C SER A 106 -21.10 -11.90 4.89
N GLY A 107 -20.41 -11.21 3.99
CA GLY A 107 -18.97 -11.04 3.99
C GLY A 107 -18.50 -10.17 2.84
N ALA A 108 -17.21 -9.85 2.85
CA ALA A 108 -16.56 -9.22 1.70
C ALA A 108 -15.08 -9.63 1.60
N ALA A 109 -14.51 -9.48 0.41
CA ALA A 109 -13.09 -9.66 0.17
C ALA A 109 -12.55 -8.54 -0.71
N ILE A 110 -11.36 -8.07 -0.39
CA ILE A 110 -10.63 -7.10 -1.20
C ILE A 110 -9.46 -7.81 -1.86
N ARG A 111 -9.36 -7.67 -3.18
CA ARG A 111 -8.19 -8.12 -3.96
C ARG A 111 -7.55 -6.90 -4.62
N THR A 112 -6.24 -6.84 -4.57
CA THR A 112 -5.46 -5.76 -5.18
C THR A 112 -4.63 -6.29 -6.33
N TYR A 113 -4.42 -5.46 -7.33
CA TYR A 113 -3.70 -5.82 -8.55
C TYR A 113 -2.72 -4.72 -8.92
N LEU A 114 -1.54 -5.12 -9.38
CA LEU A 114 -0.59 -4.27 -10.09
C LEU A 114 -0.20 -2.98 -9.34
N LEU A 115 0.18 -3.08 -8.06
CA LEU A 115 0.75 -1.93 -7.35
C LEU A 115 1.96 -1.38 -8.14
N GLU A 116 1.99 -0.07 -8.38
CA GLU A 116 3.07 0.63 -9.08
C GLU A 116 4.34 0.67 -8.22
N ARG A 117 5.08 -0.45 -8.22
CA ARG A 117 6.27 -0.64 -7.35
C ARG A 117 7.45 0.25 -7.72
N SER A 118 7.56 0.67 -8.99
CA SER A 118 8.60 1.59 -9.45
C SER A 118 8.56 2.92 -8.72
N ARG A 119 7.36 3.42 -8.35
CA ARG A 119 7.18 4.69 -7.63
C ARG A 119 7.90 4.73 -6.27
N ILE A 120 8.13 3.58 -5.65
CA ILE A 120 8.82 3.51 -4.35
C ILE A 120 10.22 4.11 -4.45
N VAL A 121 10.89 3.88 -5.57
CA VAL A 121 12.30 4.23 -5.76
C VAL A 121 12.53 5.36 -6.77
N ASN A 122 11.53 5.67 -7.60
CA ASN A 122 11.64 6.69 -8.63
C ASN A 122 10.35 7.49 -8.77
N ILE A 123 10.43 8.80 -8.63
CA ILE A 123 9.33 9.75 -8.82
C ILE A 123 9.78 10.91 -9.69
N ASN A 124 8.86 11.45 -10.47
CA ASN A 124 9.11 12.64 -11.30
C ASN A 124 8.50 13.87 -10.63
N ASP A 125 9.17 15.02 -10.71
CA ASP A 125 8.58 16.29 -10.28
C ASP A 125 7.42 16.70 -11.20
N PRO A 126 6.26 17.15 -10.68
CA PRO A 126 5.89 17.43 -9.29
C PRO A 126 5.10 16.29 -8.60
N GLU A 127 5.31 15.04 -8.98
CA GLU A 127 4.63 13.90 -8.35
C GLU A 127 5.19 13.60 -6.95
N ARG A 128 4.49 12.77 -6.19
CA ARG A 128 4.95 12.28 -4.87
C ARG A 128 5.07 10.76 -4.88
N ASN A 129 5.85 10.25 -3.98
CA ASN A 129 5.79 8.85 -3.58
C ASN A 129 4.48 8.56 -2.85
N PHE A 130 4.23 7.34 -2.41
CA PHE A 130 3.03 6.97 -1.64
C PHE A 130 2.87 7.85 -0.41
N HIS A 131 1.62 8.17 -0.08
CA HIS A 131 1.30 9.15 0.97
C HIS A 131 1.90 8.78 2.32
N ILE A 132 1.96 7.50 2.66
CA ILE A 132 2.47 7.03 3.95
C ILE A 132 3.89 7.52 4.27
N PHE A 133 4.76 7.70 3.28
CA PHE A 133 6.11 8.19 3.52
C PHE A 133 6.12 9.61 4.08
N TYR A 134 5.25 10.48 3.57
CA TYR A 134 5.10 11.86 4.02
C TYR A 134 4.31 11.92 5.32
N GLN A 135 3.25 11.13 5.44
CA GLN A 135 2.46 11.00 6.67
C GLN A 135 3.35 10.59 7.85
N LEU A 136 4.22 9.59 7.68
CA LEU A 136 5.14 9.14 8.70
C LEU A 136 6.16 10.23 9.07
N CYS A 137 6.74 10.92 8.08
CA CYS A 137 7.71 11.98 8.32
C CYS A 137 7.14 13.15 9.11
N ASP A 138 5.86 13.52 8.88
CA ASP A 138 5.26 14.69 9.50
C ASP A 138 4.44 14.33 10.75
N GLY A 139 3.79 13.16 10.78
CA GLY A 139 2.84 12.75 11.82
C GLY A 139 3.41 11.88 12.94
N ALA A 140 4.64 11.35 12.79
CA ALA A 140 5.24 10.53 13.84
C ALA A 140 5.43 11.31 15.15
N SER A 141 5.07 10.68 16.27
CA SER A 141 5.30 11.25 17.61
C SER A 141 6.80 11.44 17.88
N PRO A 142 7.20 12.30 18.85
CA PRO A 142 8.61 12.48 19.21
C PRO A 142 9.33 11.17 19.54
N ASP A 143 8.66 10.24 20.19
CA ASP A 143 9.22 8.94 20.57
C ASP A 143 9.38 8.03 19.34
N GLU A 144 8.35 7.93 18.47
CA GLU A 144 8.44 7.22 17.20
C GLU A 144 9.53 7.81 16.31
N ARG A 145 9.61 9.12 16.23
CA ARG A 145 10.63 9.82 15.44
C ARG A 145 12.05 9.48 15.89
N LYS A 146 12.26 9.40 17.20
CA LYS A 146 13.53 8.99 17.78
C LYS A 146 13.84 7.52 17.54
N GLU A 147 12.86 6.65 17.74
CA GLU A 147 12.98 5.19 17.58
C GLU A 147 13.24 4.81 16.12
N LEU A 148 12.52 5.42 15.21
CA LEU A 148 12.63 5.18 13.77
C LEU A 148 13.72 6.05 13.11
N ARG A 149 14.44 6.88 13.89
CA ARG A 149 15.51 7.78 13.41
C ARG A 149 15.07 8.70 12.28
N LEU A 150 13.81 9.15 12.32
CA LEU A 150 13.20 9.88 11.24
C LEU A 150 13.76 11.28 11.09
N LYS A 151 13.96 11.66 9.84
CA LYS A 151 14.25 13.01 9.37
C LYS A 151 13.03 13.59 8.67
N THR A 152 13.18 14.70 7.95
CA THR A 152 12.11 15.24 7.10
C THR A 152 12.03 14.49 5.78
N ALA A 153 10.91 14.59 5.09
CA ALA A 153 10.75 13.97 3.77
C ALA A 153 11.78 14.47 2.73
N ALA A 154 12.29 15.68 2.91
CA ALA A 154 13.34 16.26 2.06
C ALA A 154 14.73 15.61 2.25
N ASP A 155 14.94 14.89 3.35
CA ASP A 155 16.22 14.25 3.66
C ASP A 155 16.34 12.83 3.07
N TYR A 156 15.27 12.29 2.43
CA TYR A 156 15.24 10.93 1.91
C TYR A 156 15.21 10.89 0.39
N HIS A 157 16.11 10.11 -0.20
CA HIS A 157 16.23 10.00 -1.66
C HIS A 157 14.93 9.57 -2.35
N TYR A 158 14.15 8.68 -1.75
CA TYR A 158 12.89 8.20 -2.35
C TYR A 158 11.74 9.20 -2.27
N THR A 159 11.91 10.32 -1.57
CA THR A 159 10.91 11.39 -1.48
C THR A 159 11.40 12.73 -2.02
N ASN A 160 12.72 12.97 -2.11
CA ASN A 160 13.29 14.26 -2.51
C ASN A 160 13.66 14.37 -4.00
N GLN A 161 13.31 13.36 -4.82
CA GLN A 161 13.41 13.45 -6.29
C GLN A 161 12.39 14.42 -6.89
N SER A 162 11.44 14.89 -6.08
CA SER A 162 10.44 15.90 -6.41
C SER A 162 10.46 17.02 -5.38
N SER A 163 10.11 18.22 -5.79
CA SER A 163 10.00 19.40 -4.91
C SER A 163 8.68 19.43 -4.12
N CYS A 164 7.75 18.52 -4.37
CA CYS A 164 6.42 18.49 -3.78
C CYS A 164 6.37 17.61 -2.53
N TYR A 165 6.46 18.21 -1.33
CA TYR A 165 6.36 17.49 -0.05
C TYR A 165 4.97 17.62 0.60
N THR A 166 4.22 18.67 0.27
CA THR A 166 2.91 18.97 0.85
C THR A 166 1.83 19.07 -0.23
N LEU A 167 0.59 18.83 0.14
CA LEU A 167 -0.58 18.97 -0.73
C LEU A 167 -1.46 20.09 -0.19
N LYS A 168 -2.08 20.85 -1.10
CA LYS A 168 -2.96 21.95 -0.71
C LYS A 168 -4.19 21.43 0.04
N GLY A 169 -4.38 21.89 1.26
CA GLY A 169 -5.54 21.52 2.08
C GLY A 169 -5.46 20.13 2.71
N VAL A 170 -4.27 19.51 2.70
CA VAL A 170 -4.01 18.21 3.34
C VAL A 170 -2.93 18.39 4.39
N ASP A 171 -3.20 18.01 5.62
CA ASP A 171 -2.23 17.90 6.70
C ASP A 171 -1.75 16.44 6.82
N ASN A 172 -0.48 16.21 6.52
CA ASN A 172 0.08 14.85 6.58
C ASN A 172 0.04 14.26 8.00
N ALA A 173 0.08 15.08 9.06
CA ALA A 173 0.01 14.59 10.44
C ALA A 173 -1.42 14.15 10.81
N GLU A 174 -2.44 14.88 10.38
CA GLU A 174 -3.84 14.47 10.54
C GLU A 174 -4.12 13.18 9.74
N GLU A 175 -3.63 13.09 8.52
CA GLU A 175 -3.72 11.90 7.67
C GLU A 175 -3.00 10.69 8.28
N TYR A 176 -1.84 10.91 8.94
CA TYR A 176 -1.15 9.86 9.69
C TYR A 176 -2.01 9.32 10.84
N ALA A 177 -2.61 10.22 11.60
CA ALA A 177 -3.52 9.84 12.69
C ALA A 177 -4.73 9.05 12.16
N ALA A 178 -5.31 9.48 11.03
CA ALA A 178 -6.40 8.75 10.36
C ALA A 178 -5.95 7.35 9.88
N THR A 179 -4.75 7.24 9.33
CA THR A 179 -4.16 5.94 8.92
C THR A 179 -3.96 5.01 10.12
N ARG A 180 -3.44 5.52 11.26
CA ARG A 180 -3.28 4.76 12.49
C ARG A 180 -4.63 4.33 13.08
N HIS A 181 -5.63 5.22 13.03
CA HIS A 181 -7.00 4.88 13.44
C HIS A 181 -7.60 3.78 12.55
N ALA A 182 -7.42 3.85 11.22
CA ALA A 182 -7.87 2.81 10.32
C ALA A 182 -7.21 1.44 10.61
N MET A 183 -5.94 1.43 11.02
CA MET A 183 -5.28 0.21 11.48
C MET A 183 -5.92 -0.36 12.77
N ASP A 184 -6.31 0.51 13.71
CA ASP A 184 -7.03 0.08 14.92
C ASP A 184 -8.39 -0.52 14.58
N VAL A 185 -9.12 0.11 13.65
CA VAL A 185 -10.44 -0.36 13.17
C VAL A 185 -10.35 -1.73 12.51
N VAL A 186 -9.30 -1.95 11.70
CA VAL A 186 -9.00 -3.24 11.05
C VAL A 186 -8.51 -4.30 12.08
N GLY A 187 -8.24 -3.90 13.32
CA GLY A 187 -7.79 -4.82 14.37
C GLY A 187 -6.30 -5.16 14.28
N ILE A 188 -5.48 -4.32 13.63
CA ILE A 188 -4.02 -4.51 13.63
C ILE A 188 -3.46 -4.10 15.00
N PRO A 189 -2.86 -5.03 15.76
CA PRO A 189 -2.33 -4.74 17.09
C PRO A 189 -1.25 -3.65 17.06
N LYS A 190 -1.07 -2.90 18.14
CA LYS A 190 -0.10 -1.79 18.20
C LYS A 190 1.33 -2.21 17.83
N HIS A 191 1.78 -3.38 18.31
CA HIS A 191 3.12 -3.90 17.99
C HIS A 191 3.29 -4.21 16.48
N ASP A 192 2.23 -4.65 15.81
CA ASP A 192 2.25 -4.87 14.35
C ASP A 192 2.24 -3.52 13.61
N GLN A 193 1.47 -2.54 14.10
CA GLN A 193 1.51 -1.18 13.55
C GLN A 193 2.91 -0.56 13.65
N GLU A 194 3.58 -0.72 14.79
CA GLU A 194 4.98 -0.29 14.98
C GLU A 194 5.90 -1.01 13.98
N SER A 195 5.72 -2.30 13.78
CA SER A 195 6.49 -3.09 12.81
C SER A 195 6.25 -2.62 11.37
N VAL A 196 5.01 -2.25 11.01
CA VAL A 196 4.68 -1.63 9.72
C VAL A 196 5.47 -0.33 9.53
N MET A 197 5.47 0.56 10.54
CA MET A 197 6.18 1.84 10.45
C MET A 197 7.70 1.66 10.43
N ARG A 198 8.24 0.64 11.11
CA ARG A 198 9.67 0.26 10.99
C ARG A 198 10.05 -0.13 9.55
N VAL A 199 9.20 -0.89 8.87
CA VAL A 199 9.46 -1.25 7.47
C VAL A 199 9.43 -0.01 6.57
N VAL A 200 8.44 0.89 6.73
CA VAL A 200 8.34 2.14 5.97
C VAL A 200 9.56 3.03 6.20
N ALA A 201 9.95 3.25 7.46
CA ALA A 201 11.14 4.04 7.81
C ALA A 201 12.43 3.37 7.31
N GLY A 202 12.53 2.05 7.42
CA GLY A 202 13.66 1.28 6.90
C GLY A 202 13.84 1.45 5.38
N ILE A 203 12.75 1.49 4.61
CA ILE A 203 12.78 1.76 3.17
C ILE A 203 13.29 3.18 2.90
N LEU A 204 12.85 4.19 3.68
CA LEU A 204 13.35 5.56 3.54
C LEU A 204 14.86 5.64 3.78
N HIS A 205 15.36 5.01 4.83
CA HIS A 205 16.80 4.96 5.14
C HIS A 205 17.58 4.21 4.05
N LEU A 206 17.05 3.07 3.53
CA LEU A 206 17.66 2.33 2.43
C LEU A 206 17.88 3.21 1.21
N GLY A 207 16.93 4.09 0.87
CA GLY A 207 17.05 5.00 -0.26
C GLY A 207 18.29 5.89 -0.21
N ASN A 208 18.77 6.22 1.00
CA ASN A 208 19.94 7.08 1.20
C ASN A 208 21.28 6.32 1.15
N VAL A 209 21.26 4.99 0.95
CA VAL A 209 22.49 4.20 0.81
C VAL A 209 23.01 4.32 -0.61
N ALA A 210 24.12 5.01 -0.81
CA ALA A 210 24.80 5.14 -2.09
C ALA A 210 26.06 4.26 -2.15
N PHE A 211 26.44 3.89 -3.36
CA PHE A 211 27.58 3.03 -3.64
C PHE A 211 28.55 3.73 -4.59
N LYS A 212 29.85 3.44 -4.44
CA LYS A 212 30.92 3.80 -5.37
C LYS A 212 31.71 2.55 -5.77
N GLY A 213 32.41 2.60 -6.89
CA GLY A 213 33.33 1.52 -7.27
C GLY A 213 34.42 1.34 -6.24
N SER A 214 34.87 0.11 -6.01
CA SER A 214 36.07 -0.17 -5.23
C SER A 214 37.33 0.31 -5.98
N GLU A 215 38.39 0.68 -5.25
CA GLU A 215 39.68 1.02 -5.85
C GLU A 215 40.28 -0.18 -6.61
N ASP A 216 40.05 -1.39 -6.11
CA ASP A 216 40.37 -2.63 -6.79
C ASP A 216 39.18 -3.10 -7.65
N ALA A 217 39.38 -3.16 -8.97
CA ALA A 217 38.33 -3.47 -9.93
C ALA A 217 37.64 -4.84 -9.69
N ASP A 218 38.33 -5.77 -9.03
CA ASP A 218 37.84 -7.12 -8.71
C ASP A 218 36.98 -7.15 -7.41
N ASP A 219 37.05 -6.12 -6.57
CA ASP A 219 36.36 -6.08 -5.28
C ASP A 219 34.89 -5.52 -5.36
N GLY A 220 34.45 -5.14 -6.54
CA GLY A 220 33.07 -4.72 -6.78
C GLY A 220 32.78 -3.28 -6.36
N CYS A 221 32.02 -3.09 -5.28
CA CYS A 221 31.65 -1.75 -4.80
C CYS A 221 31.74 -1.58 -3.28
N GLU A 222 31.85 -0.32 -2.86
CA GLU A 222 31.83 0.13 -1.47
C GLU A 222 30.67 1.11 -1.24
N LEU A 223 30.40 1.39 0.04
CA LEU A 223 29.54 2.51 0.41
C LEU A 223 30.21 3.84 0.00
N ALA A 224 29.44 4.74 -0.60
CA ALA A 224 29.99 5.94 -1.23
C ALA A 224 30.74 6.84 -0.22
N ASP A 225 30.17 6.97 0.99
CA ASP A 225 30.62 7.89 2.03
C ASP A 225 30.10 7.49 3.42
N ASP A 226 30.46 8.29 4.44
CA ASP A 226 29.99 8.09 5.82
C ASP A 226 28.49 8.32 5.97
N ALA A 227 27.87 9.18 5.16
CA ALA A 227 26.43 9.38 5.16
C ALA A 227 25.69 8.13 4.69
N SER A 228 26.18 7.47 3.64
CA SER A 228 25.68 6.18 3.16
C SER A 228 25.84 5.07 4.19
N ARG A 229 26.97 5.07 4.93
CA ARG A 229 27.20 4.13 6.03
C ARG A 229 26.24 4.36 7.18
N ALA A 230 26.00 5.63 7.56
CA ALA A 230 25.03 5.98 8.57
C ALA A 230 23.61 5.57 8.17
N ALA A 231 23.21 5.82 6.91
CA ALA A 231 21.91 5.43 6.38
C ALA A 231 21.71 3.90 6.39
N LEU A 232 22.71 3.12 6.02
CA LEU A 232 22.67 1.67 6.10
C LEU A 232 22.50 1.17 7.55
N ASN A 233 23.25 1.76 8.48
CA ASN A 233 23.14 1.42 9.90
C ASN A 233 21.77 1.81 10.46
N ASP A 234 21.22 2.96 10.05
CA ASP A 234 19.87 3.39 10.43
C ASP A 234 18.81 2.43 9.89
N ALA A 235 18.90 2.06 8.60
CA ALA A 235 18.01 1.07 7.99
C ALA A 235 18.06 -0.27 8.73
N ALA A 236 19.26 -0.78 9.01
CA ALA A 236 19.46 -2.04 9.70
C ALA A 236 18.90 -1.99 11.14
N ALA A 237 19.19 -0.93 11.89
CA ALA A 237 18.72 -0.76 13.26
C ALA A 237 17.19 -0.66 13.34
N VAL A 238 16.57 0.14 12.45
CA VAL A 238 15.12 0.33 12.42
C VAL A 238 14.41 -0.96 12.02
N MET A 239 14.94 -1.70 11.05
CA MET A 239 14.38 -3.00 10.62
C MET A 239 14.79 -4.16 11.53
N MET A 240 15.61 -3.92 12.58
CA MET A 240 16.08 -4.92 13.54
C MET A 240 16.86 -6.07 12.86
N ILE A 241 17.69 -5.75 11.87
CA ILE A 241 18.52 -6.69 11.13
C ILE A 241 20.02 -6.34 11.29
N ASP A 242 20.86 -7.29 11.02
CA ASP A 242 22.31 -7.12 11.08
C ASP A 242 22.83 -6.24 9.92
N ALA A 243 23.56 -5.17 10.24
CA ALA A 243 24.03 -4.19 9.26
C ALA A 243 25.08 -4.75 8.30
N GLU A 244 25.96 -5.64 8.76
CA GLU A 244 26.99 -6.26 7.91
C GLU A 244 26.34 -7.24 6.92
N ARG A 245 25.36 -8.01 7.39
CA ARG A 245 24.57 -8.90 6.52
C ARG A 245 23.79 -8.12 5.49
N LEU A 246 23.17 -7.00 5.87
CA LEU A 246 22.48 -6.10 4.93
C LEU A 246 23.47 -5.55 3.90
N ALA A 247 24.61 -5.01 4.34
CA ALA A 247 25.64 -4.49 3.45
C ALA A 247 26.14 -5.55 2.46
N LYS A 248 26.39 -6.77 2.94
CA LYS A 248 26.82 -7.91 2.11
C LYS A 248 25.73 -8.25 1.08
N ALA A 249 24.46 -8.38 1.51
CA ALA A 249 23.36 -8.72 0.63
C ALA A 249 23.13 -7.69 -0.49
N LEU A 250 23.42 -6.40 -0.23
CA LEU A 250 23.31 -5.34 -1.23
C LEU A 250 24.47 -5.32 -2.22
N LYS A 251 25.69 -5.74 -1.78
CA LYS A 251 26.92 -5.66 -2.57
C LYS A 251 27.32 -6.96 -3.27
N THR A 252 26.63 -8.07 -3.00
CA THR A 252 26.95 -9.38 -3.57
C THR A 252 25.73 -10.07 -4.15
N ARG A 253 25.93 -10.92 -5.15
CA ARG A 253 24.93 -11.87 -5.63
C ARG A 253 25.43 -13.29 -5.50
N THR A 254 24.54 -14.19 -5.12
CA THR A 254 24.82 -15.62 -5.07
C THR A 254 24.43 -16.27 -6.40
N ILE A 255 25.37 -16.96 -7.03
CA ILE A 255 25.15 -17.76 -8.24
C ILE A 255 25.17 -19.22 -7.80
N VAL A 256 24.08 -19.93 -7.99
CA VAL A 256 24.02 -21.38 -7.71
C VAL A 256 24.45 -22.12 -8.94
N THR A 257 25.53 -22.93 -8.80
CA THR A 257 26.06 -23.79 -9.83
C THR A 257 25.88 -25.26 -9.44
N ARG A 258 26.22 -26.20 -10.33
CA ARG A 258 26.19 -27.63 -10.03
C ARG A 258 27.18 -28.03 -8.93
N ASP A 259 28.28 -27.27 -8.81
CA ASP A 259 29.38 -27.56 -7.89
C ASP A 259 29.29 -26.78 -6.57
N GLY A 260 28.18 -25.99 -6.38
CA GLY A 260 27.94 -25.18 -5.18
C GLY A 260 27.51 -23.76 -5.47
N SER A 261 27.45 -22.93 -4.43
CA SER A 261 27.08 -21.50 -4.51
C SER A 261 28.35 -20.65 -4.53
N ILE A 262 28.42 -19.73 -5.48
CA ILE A 262 29.52 -18.76 -5.63
C ILE A 262 28.94 -17.36 -5.32
N GLU A 263 29.57 -16.62 -4.42
CA GLU A 263 29.28 -15.21 -4.19
C GLU A 263 30.10 -14.36 -5.17
N LYS A 264 29.42 -13.48 -5.90
CA LYS A 264 30.05 -12.54 -6.82
C LYS A 264 29.80 -11.12 -6.37
N PRO A 265 30.82 -10.26 -6.22
CA PRO A 265 30.63 -8.84 -5.94
C PRO A 265 29.87 -8.15 -7.07
N LEU A 266 29.11 -7.12 -6.71
CA LEU A 266 28.36 -6.26 -7.62
C LEU A 266 29.10 -4.94 -7.80
N ASP A 267 29.05 -4.38 -9.00
CA ASP A 267 29.45 -2.99 -9.22
C ASP A 267 28.47 -2.02 -8.57
N ALA A 268 28.82 -0.74 -8.49
CA ALA A 268 28.01 0.29 -7.80
C ALA A 268 26.59 0.43 -8.37
N ALA A 269 26.42 0.31 -9.69
CA ALA A 269 25.12 0.39 -10.35
C ALA A 269 24.24 -0.83 -10.02
N ALA A 270 24.83 -2.02 -10.05
CA ALA A 270 24.14 -3.26 -9.70
C ALA A 270 23.79 -3.31 -8.20
N ALA A 271 24.63 -2.77 -7.32
CA ALA A 271 24.35 -2.64 -5.88
C ALA A 271 23.21 -1.64 -5.61
N ALA A 272 23.17 -0.51 -6.31
CA ALA A 272 22.04 0.42 -6.25
C ALA A 272 20.73 -0.23 -6.72
N ASN A 273 20.77 -0.99 -7.82
CA ASN A 273 19.63 -1.77 -8.31
C ASN A 273 19.18 -2.85 -7.30
N SER A 274 20.14 -3.49 -6.60
CA SER A 274 19.85 -4.46 -5.53
C SER A 274 19.13 -3.79 -4.36
N ARG A 275 19.61 -2.61 -3.91
CA ARG A 275 18.96 -1.76 -2.90
C ARG A 275 17.51 -1.43 -3.30
N ASP A 276 17.31 -0.92 -4.51
CA ASP A 276 16.00 -0.51 -5.01
C ASP A 276 15.05 -1.72 -5.18
N SER A 277 15.58 -2.86 -5.57
CA SER A 277 14.82 -4.12 -5.67
C SER A 277 14.39 -4.63 -4.30
N LEU A 278 15.24 -4.51 -3.28
CA LEU A 278 14.89 -4.82 -1.90
C LEU A 278 13.79 -3.89 -1.39
N ALA A 279 13.91 -2.58 -1.58
CA ALA A 279 12.91 -1.59 -1.19
C ALA A 279 11.54 -1.88 -1.83
N LYS A 280 11.50 -2.13 -3.14
CA LYS A 280 10.28 -2.51 -3.87
C LYS A 280 9.66 -3.81 -3.34
N THR A 281 10.49 -4.79 -3.01
CA THR A 281 10.03 -6.08 -2.50
C THR A 281 9.44 -5.95 -1.09
N LEU A 282 10.13 -5.23 -0.20
CA LEU A 282 9.65 -4.97 1.17
C LEU A 282 8.30 -4.26 1.16
N TYR A 283 8.18 -3.20 0.36
CA TYR A 283 6.93 -2.43 0.28
C TYR A 283 5.78 -3.25 -0.31
N SER A 284 6.03 -3.99 -1.39
CA SER A 284 5.01 -4.85 -1.99
C SER A 284 4.50 -5.92 -1.00
N ARG A 285 5.41 -6.58 -0.27
CA ARG A 285 5.05 -7.57 0.74
C ARG A 285 4.29 -6.95 1.91
N LEU A 286 4.69 -5.74 2.32
CA LEU A 286 3.97 -4.99 3.35
C LEU A 286 2.55 -4.65 2.91
N PHE A 287 2.37 -4.17 1.67
CA PHE A 287 1.06 -3.86 1.11
C PHE A 287 0.17 -5.10 1.02
N ASP A 288 0.71 -6.23 0.52
CA ASP A 288 -0.01 -7.51 0.46
C ASP A 288 -0.44 -7.98 1.86
N TRP A 289 0.43 -7.81 2.86
CA TRP A 289 0.13 -8.16 4.26
C TRP A 289 -0.99 -7.28 4.85
N LEU A 290 -0.97 -5.97 4.56
CA LEU A 290 -2.05 -5.05 4.98
C LEU A 290 -3.39 -5.45 4.37
N VAL A 291 -3.43 -5.79 3.09
CA VAL A 291 -4.64 -6.28 2.41
C VAL A 291 -5.14 -7.59 3.04
N ALA A 292 -4.23 -8.51 3.39
CA ALA A 292 -4.59 -9.74 4.09
C ALA A 292 -5.22 -9.45 5.47
N LYS A 293 -4.65 -8.51 6.24
CA LYS A 293 -5.20 -8.09 7.54
C LYS A 293 -6.59 -7.44 7.43
N ILE A 294 -6.80 -6.62 6.40
CA ILE A 294 -8.12 -6.06 6.11
C ILE A 294 -9.13 -7.18 5.84
N ASN A 295 -8.77 -8.16 5.00
CA ASN A 295 -9.65 -9.29 4.68
C ASN A 295 -9.92 -10.20 5.89
N GLU A 296 -8.94 -10.38 6.78
CA GLU A 296 -9.14 -11.10 8.05
C GLU A 296 -10.15 -10.38 8.95
N SER A 297 -10.07 -9.03 9.01
CA SER A 297 -11.00 -8.21 9.81
C SER A 297 -12.42 -8.23 9.27
N ILE A 298 -12.59 -8.05 7.96
CA ILE A 298 -13.90 -8.02 7.31
C ILE A 298 -14.59 -9.38 7.42
N GLY A 299 -13.85 -10.46 7.30
CA GLY A 299 -14.38 -11.82 7.26
C GLY A 299 -15.02 -12.18 5.91
N GLN A 300 -14.88 -13.44 5.55
CA GLN A 300 -15.47 -14.00 4.33
C GLN A 300 -16.46 -15.08 4.69
N ASP A 301 -17.59 -15.13 3.99
CA ASP A 301 -18.59 -16.17 4.15
C ASP A 301 -18.34 -17.30 3.14
N ALA A 302 -17.88 -18.45 3.63
CA ALA A 302 -17.64 -19.64 2.83
C ALA A 302 -18.93 -20.25 2.25
N GLU A 303 -20.08 -19.96 2.86
CA GLU A 303 -21.40 -20.45 2.44
C GLU A 303 -22.15 -19.44 1.54
N SER A 304 -21.50 -18.32 1.18
CA SER A 304 -22.10 -17.32 0.30
C SER A 304 -22.54 -17.94 -1.04
N GLN A 305 -23.73 -17.55 -1.51
CA GLN A 305 -24.30 -18.11 -2.73
C GLN A 305 -23.96 -17.26 -3.95
N THR A 306 -23.93 -15.94 -3.78
CA THR A 306 -23.69 -14.97 -4.84
C THR A 306 -22.84 -13.82 -4.31
N PHE A 307 -22.23 -13.09 -5.23
CA PHE A 307 -21.50 -11.87 -4.90
C PHE A 307 -21.74 -10.79 -5.95
N ILE A 308 -21.51 -9.54 -5.56
CA ILE A 308 -21.35 -8.42 -6.48
C ILE A 308 -19.92 -7.92 -6.35
N GLY A 309 -19.16 -8.06 -7.43
CA GLY A 309 -17.81 -7.55 -7.54
C GLY A 309 -17.82 -6.11 -8.05
N VAL A 310 -17.04 -5.21 -7.41
CA VAL A 310 -16.81 -3.85 -7.88
C VAL A 310 -15.33 -3.70 -8.19
N LEU A 311 -15.01 -3.50 -9.47
CA LEU A 311 -13.64 -3.32 -9.93
C LEU A 311 -13.35 -1.83 -10.15
N ASP A 312 -12.47 -1.28 -9.31
CA ASP A 312 -11.91 0.06 -9.43
C ASP A 312 -10.45 -0.08 -9.89
N ILE A 313 -10.17 0.23 -11.14
CA ILE A 313 -8.82 0.22 -11.70
C ILE A 313 -8.33 1.63 -11.96
N TYR A 314 -7.01 1.79 -12.08
CA TYR A 314 -6.45 3.09 -12.46
C TYR A 314 -6.96 3.52 -13.83
N GLY A 315 -7.10 4.84 -14.03
CA GLY A 315 -7.52 5.39 -15.30
C GLY A 315 -6.44 5.27 -16.37
N PHE A 316 -6.84 5.33 -17.62
CA PHE A 316 -5.93 5.45 -18.74
C PHE A 316 -5.02 6.66 -18.57
N GLU A 317 -3.70 6.48 -18.71
CA GLU A 317 -2.69 7.51 -18.54
C GLU A 317 -1.94 7.74 -19.85
N SER A 318 -1.87 8.99 -20.27
CA SER A 318 -1.06 9.41 -21.41
C SER A 318 -0.32 10.71 -21.06
N PHE A 319 0.99 10.64 -21.05
CA PHE A 319 1.91 11.73 -20.76
C PHE A 319 2.78 12.01 -21.98
N LYS A 320 3.56 13.11 -21.98
CA LYS A 320 4.56 13.39 -23.01
C LYS A 320 5.63 12.30 -23.09
N THR A 321 6.02 11.75 -21.95
CA THR A 321 6.92 10.59 -21.83
C THR A 321 6.21 9.54 -20.99
N ASN A 322 6.04 8.35 -21.55
CA ASN A 322 5.38 7.23 -20.85
C ASN A 322 6.41 6.16 -20.57
N SER A 323 6.36 5.61 -19.35
CA SER A 323 7.19 4.49 -18.89
C SER A 323 6.53 3.15 -19.19
N PHE A 324 7.22 2.07 -18.84
CA PHE A 324 6.67 0.72 -18.92
C PHE A 324 5.45 0.54 -18.00
N GLU A 325 5.39 1.26 -16.88
CA GLU A 325 4.25 1.26 -15.97
C GLU A 325 2.99 1.82 -16.63
N GLN A 326 3.09 2.95 -17.37
CA GLN A 326 1.94 3.49 -18.14
C GLN A 326 1.50 2.51 -19.22
N PHE A 327 2.44 1.80 -19.85
CA PHE A 327 2.07 0.73 -20.78
C PHE A 327 1.26 -0.37 -20.09
N CYS A 328 1.70 -0.85 -18.93
CA CYS A 328 0.98 -1.87 -18.16
C CYS A 328 -0.40 -1.39 -17.68
N ILE A 329 -0.48 -0.13 -17.19
CA ILE A 329 -1.74 0.51 -16.79
C ILE A 329 -2.72 0.56 -17.95
N ASN A 330 -2.25 1.02 -19.11
CA ASN A 330 -3.10 1.19 -20.30
C ASN A 330 -3.48 -0.15 -20.95
N LEU A 331 -2.62 -1.17 -20.83
CA LEU A 331 -2.96 -2.52 -21.29
C LEU A 331 -4.07 -3.16 -20.44
N ALA A 332 -4.14 -2.83 -19.16
CA ALA A 332 -5.17 -3.34 -18.25
C ALA A 332 -6.52 -2.62 -18.40
N ASN A 333 -6.53 -1.38 -18.95
CA ASN A 333 -7.73 -0.59 -19.24
C ASN A 333 -8.33 -0.95 -20.61
#